data_ca8f3e1d8eb0ed56ce2b65a07ed03744
#
_entry.id   ca8f3e1d8eb0ed56ce2b65a07ed03744
#
_cell.length_a   1.000
_cell.length_b   1.000
_cell.length_c   1.000
_cell.angle_alpha   90.00
_cell.angle_beta   90.00
_cell.angle_gamma   90.00
#
_symmetry.space_group_name_H-M   'P 1'
#
loop_
_entity.id
_entity.type
_entity.pdbx_description
1 polymer ?
#
loop_
_entity_poly.entity_id
_entity_poly.type
_entity_poly.pdbx_seq_one_letter_code
_entity_poly.pdbx_strand_id
1 'polypeptide(L)'
;DGFVDDLNPFAWWNFGTGGLTANSSQTINDQFLSPEQFDAMALENVGTTTLDPSVTLIAADDTLENEVTTLYFDLVYETASDWTITNKLFYEEYDNLNENAYGFSQFHDSYVIEEKLIFGTTKEFNDLTASVQISPSIRFTDFAHADDWINEYFNRRDLTMPSGALDARLLATRIDDDYVEYYIGEYTDVAIGFMADLVWNNGFSVMFGARHDFIDMESMQPLDKLLLANGAQNPCVDGSCVDLAASDDVDGTSWTFSASYEIGDTGIIPYVTLSEQATVIAGQGAEITVSNIMSGEAFDTSELTEFGVKGQILKDKNLYFSLSFYEQERTDFSAQSTVTNQSVRTEGIEFELRWAVTDALFVGATYTDVEAVNLNSLENGSRYSHYGIDDLPNIPPELHIGGVIGGPVNVAASGGRRAGMPENIFSVYGTYLFDNGINVSASVADVESVPSGFSNSITLPSYTLVNASIGYETEQWSFTLTGKNLSDELYFRSNFPNLFGSMIVLPELPRHYVFKMEYRF
;
A
#
# COMPACT_ATOMS: atom_id res chain seq x y z
N ASP A 1 -3.64 -27.55 5.52
CA ASP A 1 -5.04 -27.96 5.59
C ASP A 1 -5.87 -26.76 5.32
N GLY A 2 -6.45 -26.85 4.24
CA GLY A 2 -6.88 -25.74 3.58
C GLY A 2 -8.04 -25.02 4.16
N PHE A 3 -7.89 -23.84 4.10
CA PHE A 3 -8.81 -22.77 3.95
C PHE A 3 -10.10 -23.13 3.16
N VAL A 4 -10.10 -24.23 2.46
CA VAL A 4 -11.17 -24.72 1.61
C VAL A 4 -12.02 -25.78 2.29
N ASP A 5 -11.59 -26.32 3.42
CA ASP A 5 -12.16 -27.55 3.99
C ASP A 5 -13.58 -27.41 4.55
N ASP A 6 -13.95 -26.22 5.00
CA ASP A 6 -15.26 -25.95 5.57
C ASP A 6 -16.04 -24.87 4.82
N LEU A 7 -15.55 -24.46 3.65
CA LEU A 7 -16.18 -23.40 2.90
C LEU A 7 -17.31 -23.93 2.03
N ASN A 8 -18.50 -23.96 2.62
CA ASN A 8 -19.66 -23.65 1.81
C ASN A 8 -19.75 -22.11 1.63
N PRO A 9 -20.41 -21.59 0.63
CA PRO A 9 -20.56 -20.16 0.40
C PRO A 9 -21.13 -19.40 1.60
N PHE A 10 -21.88 -20.07 2.44
CA PHE A 10 -22.52 -19.51 3.60
C PHE A 10 -21.61 -19.42 4.82
N ALA A 11 -20.76 -20.41 5.04
CA ALA A 11 -19.76 -20.35 6.08
C ALA A 11 -18.89 -19.12 5.88
N TRP A 12 -18.48 -18.85 4.65
CA TRP A 12 -17.71 -17.67 4.30
C TRP A 12 -18.48 -16.37 4.54
N TRP A 13 -19.75 -16.30 4.20
CA TRP A 13 -20.57 -15.11 4.48
C TRP A 13 -20.89 -14.92 5.96
N ASN A 14 -20.87 -15.96 6.73
CA ASN A 14 -21.02 -15.87 8.18
C ASN A 14 -19.79 -15.30 8.89
N PHE A 15 -18.64 -15.41 8.23
CA PHE A 15 -17.45 -14.74 8.73
C PHE A 15 -17.61 -13.25 8.50
N GLY A 16 -17.06 -12.40 9.09
CA GLY A 16 -17.00 -11.00 8.83
C GLY A 16 -18.30 -10.19 8.85
N THR A 17 -19.43 -10.81 8.67
CA THR A 17 -20.71 -10.08 8.65
C THR A 17 -21.49 -10.19 9.96
N GLY A 18 -20.90 -10.79 11.00
CA GLY A 18 -21.65 -11.13 12.21
C GLY A 18 -22.74 -12.17 12.00
N GLY A 19 -22.63 -12.90 10.89
CA GLY A 19 -23.47 -14.02 10.57
C GLY A 19 -24.55 -13.72 9.54
N LEU A 20 -24.35 -14.25 8.35
CA LEU A 20 -25.46 -14.68 7.53
C LEU A 20 -26.08 -15.89 8.23
N THR A 21 -26.83 -15.65 9.25
CA THR A 21 -27.74 -16.65 9.76
C THR A 21 -28.96 -16.66 8.86
N ALA A 22 -29.69 -17.75 8.85
CA ALA A 22 -30.97 -17.87 8.14
C ALA A 22 -31.95 -16.71 8.45
N ASN A 23 -31.68 -15.93 9.46
CA ASN A 23 -32.46 -14.78 9.89
C ASN A 23 -31.81 -13.44 9.55
N SER A 24 -30.66 -13.42 8.88
CA SER A 24 -30.06 -12.16 8.50
C SER A 24 -30.88 -11.49 7.41
N SER A 25 -31.02 -10.19 7.49
CA SER A 25 -31.67 -9.37 6.49
C SER A 25 -30.83 -9.21 5.21
N GLN A 26 -29.97 -10.15 4.92
CA GLN A 26 -29.12 -10.04 3.75
C GLN A 26 -29.82 -10.50 2.50
N THR A 27 -29.54 -9.80 1.42
CA THR A 27 -30.22 -9.96 0.15
C THR A 27 -29.24 -10.41 -0.92
N ILE A 28 -29.72 -11.18 -1.90
CA ILE A 28 -29.05 -11.30 -3.20
C ILE A 28 -29.82 -10.39 -4.15
N ASN A 29 -29.16 -9.45 -4.80
CA ASN A 29 -29.79 -8.47 -5.71
C ASN A 29 -31.08 -7.86 -5.12
N ASP A 30 -30.97 -7.35 -3.88
CA ASP A 30 -32.10 -6.77 -3.12
C ASP A 30 -33.24 -7.76 -2.78
N GLN A 31 -33.02 -9.04 -2.90
CA GLN A 31 -33.99 -10.07 -2.49
C GLN A 31 -33.51 -10.80 -1.24
N PHE A 32 -34.40 -10.96 -0.28
CA PHE A 32 -34.14 -11.77 0.90
C PHE A 32 -34.07 -13.24 0.53
N LEU A 33 -33.01 -13.92 1.01
CA LEU A 33 -32.86 -15.36 0.83
C LEU A 33 -33.72 -16.12 1.85
N SER A 34 -34.47 -17.08 1.33
CA SER A 34 -35.11 -18.07 2.20
C SER A 34 -34.10 -19.11 2.70
N PRO A 35 -34.38 -19.85 3.79
CA PRO A 35 -33.52 -20.95 4.22
C PRO A 35 -33.27 -22.00 3.11
N GLU A 36 -34.26 -22.26 2.27
CA GLU A 36 -34.14 -23.21 1.14
C GLU A 36 -33.21 -22.68 0.06
N GLN A 37 -33.20 -21.38 -0.17
CA GLN A 37 -32.25 -20.75 -1.09
C GLN A 37 -30.83 -20.80 -0.53
N PHE A 38 -30.67 -20.67 0.77
CA PHE A 38 -29.37 -20.89 1.40
C PHE A 38 -28.85 -22.30 1.19
N ASP A 39 -29.68 -23.31 1.44
CA ASP A 39 -29.30 -24.70 1.23
C ASP A 39 -28.98 -25.00 -0.25
N ALA A 40 -29.69 -24.34 -1.17
CA ALA A 40 -29.45 -24.49 -2.61
C ALA A 40 -28.10 -23.90 -3.06
N MET A 41 -27.56 -22.93 -2.32
CA MET A 41 -26.24 -22.34 -2.59
C MET A 41 -25.09 -23.15 -1.98
N ALA A 42 -25.35 -24.21 -1.22
CA ALA A 42 -24.29 -25.03 -0.67
C ALA A 42 -23.46 -25.70 -1.78
N LEU A 43 -22.14 -25.69 -1.61
CA LEU A 43 -21.25 -26.37 -2.55
C LEU A 43 -21.50 -27.88 -2.53
N GLU A 44 -21.55 -28.47 -3.72
CA GLU A 44 -21.57 -29.91 -3.88
C GLU A 44 -20.14 -30.46 -3.96
N ASN A 45 -19.93 -31.67 -3.42
CA ASN A 45 -18.67 -32.40 -3.50
C ASN A 45 -17.45 -31.65 -2.95
N VAL A 46 -17.64 -30.92 -1.88
CA VAL A 46 -16.55 -30.21 -1.20
C VAL A 46 -15.53 -31.22 -0.67
N GLY A 47 -14.29 -31.02 -1.00
CA GLY A 47 -13.17 -31.83 -0.57
C GLY A 47 -12.01 -30.97 -0.10
N THR A 48 -10.95 -31.63 0.35
CA THR A 48 -9.70 -30.98 0.75
C THR A 48 -8.64 -31.12 -0.34
N THR A 49 -7.80 -30.12 -0.50
CA THR A 49 -6.62 -30.17 -1.33
C THR A 49 -5.42 -29.59 -0.59
N THR A 50 -4.22 -30.00 -0.99
CA THR A 50 -2.99 -29.38 -0.49
C THR A 50 -2.46 -28.46 -1.59
N LEU A 51 -2.29 -27.18 -1.26
CA LEU A 51 -1.67 -26.22 -2.15
C LEU A 51 -0.15 -26.38 -2.08
N ASP A 52 0.47 -26.48 -3.25
CA ASP A 52 1.93 -26.45 -3.37
C ASP A 52 2.38 -24.99 -3.48
N PRO A 53 3.11 -24.43 -2.49
CA PRO A 53 3.54 -23.04 -2.53
C PRO A 53 4.58 -22.74 -3.61
N SER A 54 5.10 -23.75 -4.29
CA SER A 54 5.99 -23.58 -5.45
C SER A 54 5.23 -23.40 -6.77
N VAL A 55 3.93 -23.68 -6.81
CA VAL A 55 3.12 -23.46 -8.00
C VAL A 55 2.85 -21.98 -8.18
N THR A 56 3.28 -21.42 -9.30
CA THR A 56 3.02 -20.04 -9.64
C THR A 56 1.59 -19.85 -10.16
N LEU A 57 0.94 -18.79 -9.73
CA LEU A 57 -0.37 -18.37 -10.22
C LEU A 57 -0.27 -17.43 -11.44
N ILE A 58 0.94 -17.10 -11.84
CA ILE A 58 1.23 -16.26 -13.00
C ILE A 58 1.21 -17.14 -14.25
N ALA A 59 0.52 -16.70 -15.30
CA ALA A 59 0.61 -17.31 -16.62
C ALA A 59 1.89 -16.87 -17.35
N ALA A 60 2.33 -17.67 -18.32
CA ALA A 60 3.57 -17.37 -19.05
C ALA A 60 3.47 -16.10 -19.93
N ASP A 61 2.28 -15.67 -20.24
CA ASP A 61 1.94 -14.51 -21.07
C ASP A 61 1.24 -13.40 -20.28
N ASP A 62 1.26 -13.45 -18.95
CA ASP A 62 0.90 -12.29 -18.12
C ASP A 62 1.86 -11.14 -18.41
N THR A 63 1.31 -9.93 -18.50
CA THR A 63 2.06 -8.72 -18.81
C THR A 63 2.01 -7.79 -17.61
N LEU A 64 3.16 -7.31 -17.20
CA LEU A 64 3.30 -6.17 -16.30
C LEU A 64 4.48 -5.33 -16.82
N GLU A 65 4.15 -4.35 -17.61
CA GLU A 65 5.13 -3.43 -18.20
C GLU A 65 4.99 -2.06 -17.55
N ASN A 66 6.13 -1.50 -17.16
CA ASN A 66 6.22 -0.14 -16.64
C ASN A 66 7.32 0.57 -17.42
N GLU A 67 6.97 1.67 -18.04
CA GLU A 67 7.92 2.56 -18.71
C GLU A 67 7.92 3.89 -17.94
N VAL A 68 9.09 4.28 -17.42
CA VAL A 68 9.23 5.49 -16.62
C VAL A 68 10.34 6.34 -17.18
N THR A 69 10.01 7.58 -17.51
CA THR A 69 11.00 8.60 -17.88
C THR A 69 11.07 9.66 -16.81
N THR A 70 12.21 9.78 -16.13
CA THR A 70 12.40 10.77 -15.07
C THR A 70 13.53 11.72 -15.41
N LEU A 71 13.29 13.03 -15.35
CA LEU A 71 14.27 14.08 -15.58
C LEU A 71 14.35 15.04 -14.40
N TYR A 72 15.56 15.35 -13.98
CA TYR A 72 15.84 16.34 -12.95
C TYR A 72 16.76 17.42 -13.50
N PHE A 73 16.47 18.66 -13.13
CA PHE A 73 17.38 19.78 -13.37
C PHE A 73 17.44 20.68 -12.15
N ASP A 74 18.57 20.70 -11.47
CA ASP A 74 18.82 21.52 -10.30
C ASP A 74 19.82 22.63 -10.64
N LEU A 75 19.46 23.87 -10.32
CA LEU A 75 20.34 25.02 -10.41
C LEU A 75 20.49 25.67 -9.04
N VAL A 76 21.71 25.70 -8.53
CA VAL A 76 22.02 26.31 -7.23
C VAL A 76 22.82 27.58 -7.44
N TYR A 77 22.36 28.67 -6.87
CA TYR A 77 23.02 29.96 -6.89
C TYR A 77 23.25 30.50 -5.48
N GLU A 78 24.49 30.70 -5.12
CA GLU A 78 24.90 31.34 -3.86
C GLU A 78 25.04 32.83 -4.04
N THR A 79 24.34 33.61 -3.22
CA THR A 79 24.39 35.05 -3.24
C THR A 79 25.52 35.57 -2.34
N ALA A 80 25.98 36.81 -2.56
CA ALA A 80 26.97 37.47 -1.70
C ALA A 80 26.44 37.78 -0.27
N SER A 81 25.14 37.58 -0.01
CA SER A 81 24.47 37.83 1.28
C SER A 81 24.13 36.54 2.05
N ASP A 82 24.82 35.45 1.76
CA ASP A 82 24.62 34.11 2.36
C ASP A 82 23.21 33.52 2.15
N TRP A 83 22.55 33.93 1.09
CA TRP A 83 21.35 33.24 0.61
C TRP A 83 21.73 32.28 -0.48
N THR A 84 21.15 31.06 -0.39
CA THR A 84 21.18 30.08 -1.45
C THR A 84 19.82 30.07 -2.14
N ILE A 85 19.83 30.21 -3.46
CA ILE A 85 18.64 30.09 -4.29
C ILE A 85 18.79 28.80 -5.08
N THR A 86 17.88 27.85 -4.85
CA THR A 86 17.86 26.59 -5.59
C THR A 86 16.59 26.53 -6.43
N ASN A 87 16.77 26.33 -7.71
CA ASN A 87 15.70 25.98 -8.62
C ASN A 87 15.74 24.47 -8.85
N LYS A 88 14.59 23.82 -8.74
CA LYS A 88 14.42 22.40 -8.99
C LYS A 88 13.31 22.20 -10.00
N LEU A 89 13.67 21.60 -11.13
CA LEU A 89 12.71 21.16 -12.13
C LEU A 89 12.69 19.63 -12.13
N PHE A 90 11.51 19.09 -12.02
CA PHE A 90 11.22 17.66 -12.06
C PHE A 90 10.22 17.38 -13.17
N TYR A 91 10.46 16.33 -13.94
CA TYR A 91 9.53 15.74 -14.90
C TYR A 91 9.55 14.23 -14.74
N GLU A 92 8.38 13.62 -14.70
CA GLU A 92 8.21 12.17 -14.75
C GLU A 92 7.01 11.84 -15.62
N GLU A 93 7.21 10.87 -16.50
CA GLU A 93 6.19 10.22 -17.32
C GLU A 93 6.15 8.76 -16.96
N TYR A 94 4.96 8.23 -16.80
CA TYR A 94 4.72 6.86 -16.37
C TYR A 94 3.66 6.20 -17.23
N ASP A 95 4.07 5.17 -17.97
CA ASP A 95 3.21 4.27 -18.72
C ASP A 95 3.20 2.90 -18.04
N ASN A 96 2.02 2.34 -17.86
CA ASN A 96 1.84 1.01 -17.31
C ASN A 96 0.84 0.22 -18.11
N LEU A 97 1.14 -1.05 -18.34
CA LEU A 97 0.19 -2.06 -18.80
C LEU A 97 0.29 -3.28 -17.89
N ASN A 98 -0.82 -3.65 -17.29
CA ASN A 98 -0.96 -4.85 -16.49
C ASN A 98 -2.10 -5.71 -17.02
N GLU A 99 -1.77 -6.91 -17.48
CA GLU A 99 -2.75 -7.91 -17.93
C GLU A 99 -2.42 -9.25 -17.30
N ASN A 100 -3.37 -9.87 -16.63
CA ASN A 100 -3.09 -11.11 -15.92
C ASN A 100 -4.14 -12.20 -16.09
N ALA A 101 -3.70 -13.40 -15.81
CA ALA A 101 -4.44 -14.62 -16.08
C ALA A 101 -5.73 -14.78 -15.29
N TYR A 102 -5.97 -14.03 -14.24
CA TYR A 102 -7.23 -14.12 -13.51
C TYR A 102 -8.32 -13.16 -14.03
N GLY A 103 -8.02 -12.40 -15.08
CA GLY A 103 -9.02 -11.59 -15.78
C GLY A 103 -9.03 -10.11 -15.43
N PHE A 104 -8.01 -9.62 -14.73
CA PHE A 104 -7.80 -8.21 -14.48
C PHE A 104 -6.85 -7.61 -15.51
N SER A 105 -7.17 -6.43 -16.00
CA SER A 105 -6.26 -5.62 -16.77
C SER A 105 -6.36 -4.15 -16.38
N GLN A 106 -5.26 -3.43 -16.51
CA GLN A 106 -5.14 -2.03 -16.12
C GLN A 106 -4.12 -1.34 -17.00
N PHE A 107 -4.35 -0.10 -17.31
CA PHE A 107 -3.30 0.76 -17.84
C PHE A 107 -3.29 2.13 -17.15
N HIS A 108 -2.11 2.76 -17.15
CA HIS A 108 -1.90 4.14 -16.80
C HIS A 108 -1.08 4.82 -17.89
N ASP A 109 -1.40 6.07 -18.14
CA ASP A 109 -0.63 6.99 -18.95
C ASP A 109 -0.71 8.34 -18.23
N SER A 110 0.38 8.71 -17.57
CA SER A 110 0.40 9.92 -16.74
C SER A 110 1.74 10.63 -16.80
N TYR A 111 1.73 11.93 -16.67
CA TYR A 111 2.96 12.67 -16.44
C TYR A 111 2.78 13.77 -15.40
N VAL A 112 3.89 14.11 -14.75
CA VAL A 112 3.98 15.20 -13.80
C VAL A 112 5.16 16.11 -14.16
N ILE A 113 4.93 17.41 -14.04
CA ILE A 113 5.99 18.42 -14.08
C ILE A 113 5.89 19.29 -12.83
N GLU A 114 6.99 19.45 -12.11
CA GLU A 114 7.07 20.30 -10.93
C GLU A 114 8.24 21.27 -11.05
N GLU A 115 7.96 22.53 -10.75
CA GLU A 115 8.95 23.59 -10.59
C GLU A 115 8.92 24.09 -9.15
N LYS A 116 10.08 24.10 -8.48
CA LYS A 116 10.23 24.56 -7.10
C LYS A 116 11.42 25.48 -6.96
N LEU A 117 11.17 26.67 -6.43
CA LEU A 117 12.21 27.60 -6.00
C LEU A 117 12.40 27.52 -4.49
N ILE A 118 13.63 27.40 -4.03
CA ILE A 118 13.97 27.37 -2.61
C ILE A 118 14.92 28.53 -2.32
N PHE A 119 14.49 29.41 -1.45
CA PHE A 119 15.31 30.53 -0.91
C PHE A 119 15.71 30.15 0.51
N GLY A 120 16.98 29.81 0.72
CA GLY A 120 17.51 29.35 2.00
C GLY A 120 18.64 30.24 2.53
N THR A 121 18.72 30.36 3.83
CA THR A 121 19.86 30.98 4.50
C THR A 121 20.09 30.36 5.87
N THR A 122 21.36 30.29 6.27
CA THR A 122 21.75 29.89 7.63
C THR A 122 22.51 31.02 8.27
N LYS A 123 22.16 31.35 9.51
CA LYS A 123 22.81 32.39 10.31
C LYS A 123 23.22 31.85 11.67
N GLU A 124 24.45 32.14 12.04
CA GLU A 124 24.98 31.81 13.35
C GLU A 124 24.87 33.04 14.28
N PHE A 125 24.27 32.85 15.41
CA PHE A 125 24.21 33.75 16.53
C PHE A 125 25.02 33.14 17.68
N ASN A 126 25.33 33.84 18.75
CA ASN A 126 26.23 33.38 19.80
C ASN A 126 26.07 31.92 20.24
N ASP A 127 24.84 31.47 20.45
CA ASP A 127 24.45 30.14 20.94
C ASP A 127 23.39 29.44 20.08
N LEU A 128 23.01 30.03 18.96
CA LEU A 128 21.96 29.56 18.07
C LEU A 128 22.43 29.56 16.61
N THR A 129 22.28 28.44 15.95
CA THR A 129 22.30 28.35 14.49
C THR A 129 20.86 28.31 13.99
N ALA A 130 20.49 29.25 13.13
CA ALA A 130 19.14 29.31 12.55
C ALA A 130 19.21 29.13 11.02
N SER A 131 18.56 28.11 10.51
CA SER A 131 18.37 27.88 9.07
C SER A 131 16.91 28.13 8.73
N VAL A 132 16.66 28.95 7.71
CA VAL A 132 15.29 29.24 7.23
C VAL A 132 15.23 29.05 5.74
N GLN A 133 14.07 28.56 5.28
CA GLN A 133 13.77 28.35 3.86
C GLN A 133 12.35 28.81 3.54
N ILE A 134 12.17 29.36 2.34
CA ILE A 134 10.88 29.66 1.74
C ILE A 134 10.87 29.00 0.35
N SER A 135 9.81 28.29 0.02
CA SER A 135 9.76 27.51 -1.22
C SER A 135 8.39 27.62 -1.91
N PRO A 136 8.21 28.59 -2.82
CA PRO A 136 7.10 28.51 -3.77
C PRO A 136 7.30 27.37 -4.76
N SER A 137 6.22 26.70 -5.15
CA SER A 137 6.22 25.64 -6.16
C SER A 137 4.95 25.65 -6.98
N ILE A 138 5.03 25.06 -8.17
CA ILE A 138 3.91 24.70 -9.01
C ILE A 138 4.13 23.28 -9.53
N ARG A 139 3.08 22.47 -9.46
CA ARG A 139 3.07 21.10 -9.98
C ARG A 139 1.84 20.93 -10.86
N PHE A 140 2.06 20.35 -12.03
CA PHE A 140 1.00 19.94 -12.94
C PHE A 140 1.06 18.44 -13.12
N THR A 141 -0.09 17.78 -13.07
CA THR A 141 -0.25 16.34 -13.31
C THR A 141 -1.37 16.14 -14.32
N ASP A 142 -1.09 15.36 -15.35
CA ASP A 142 -2.05 14.86 -16.34
C ASP A 142 -2.14 13.35 -16.20
N PHE A 143 -3.32 12.77 -16.35
CA PHE A 143 -3.51 11.34 -16.18
C PHE A 143 -4.57 10.75 -17.11
N ALA A 144 -4.32 9.53 -17.54
CA ALA A 144 -5.32 8.61 -18.05
C ALA A 144 -5.16 7.26 -17.33
N HIS A 145 -6.26 6.72 -16.87
CA HIS A 145 -6.31 5.46 -16.15
C HIS A 145 -7.52 4.64 -16.59
N ALA A 146 -7.33 3.35 -16.77
CA ALA A 146 -8.42 2.43 -17.05
C ALA A 146 -8.22 1.08 -16.39
N ASP A 147 -9.32 0.48 -15.96
CA ASP A 147 -9.39 -0.87 -15.43
C ASP A 147 -10.45 -1.70 -16.14
N ASP A 148 -10.14 -2.98 -16.36
CA ASP A 148 -11.11 -4.02 -16.64
C ASP A 148 -10.97 -5.17 -15.66
N TRP A 149 -12.01 -5.36 -14.87
CA TRP A 149 -12.11 -6.44 -13.89
C TRP A 149 -13.39 -7.25 -14.06
N ILE A 150 -14.17 -7.01 -15.12
CA ILE A 150 -15.47 -7.68 -15.33
C ILE A 150 -15.35 -9.19 -15.45
N ASN A 151 -14.23 -9.68 -15.94
CA ASN A 151 -13.98 -11.10 -16.12
C ASN A 151 -13.17 -11.75 -15.00
N GLU A 152 -12.73 -10.96 -14.02
CA GLU A 152 -11.89 -11.42 -12.92
C GLU A 152 -12.50 -12.58 -12.14
N TYR A 153 -13.81 -12.51 -11.87
CA TYR A 153 -14.54 -13.50 -11.07
C TYR A 153 -14.96 -14.74 -11.83
N PHE A 154 -14.96 -14.67 -13.14
CA PHE A 154 -15.31 -15.79 -13.99
C PHE A 154 -14.11 -16.60 -14.44
N ASN A 155 -12.93 -16.03 -14.36
CA ASN A 155 -11.71 -16.69 -14.78
C ASN A 155 -11.17 -17.62 -13.68
N ARG A 156 -11.90 -18.67 -13.43
CA ARG A 156 -11.59 -19.63 -12.38
C ARG A 156 -10.43 -20.51 -12.75
N ARG A 157 -9.67 -20.92 -11.76
CA ARG A 157 -8.50 -21.77 -11.91
C ARG A 157 -8.52 -22.94 -10.96
N ASP A 158 -8.01 -24.03 -11.43
CA ASP A 158 -7.51 -25.07 -10.55
C ASP A 158 -6.15 -24.61 -9.98
N LEU A 159 -6.11 -24.25 -8.71
CA LEU A 159 -4.89 -23.79 -8.02
C LEU A 159 -3.83 -24.89 -7.87
N THR A 160 -4.15 -26.13 -8.23
CA THR A 160 -3.19 -27.24 -8.30
C THR A 160 -2.48 -27.33 -9.66
N MET A 161 -2.87 -26.50 -10.61
CA MET A 161 -2.37 -26.48 -11.98
C MET A 161 -1.77 -25.12 -12.32
N PRO A 162 -0.83 -25.04 -13.26
CA PRO A 162 -0.35 -23.78 -13.79
C PRO A 162 -1.49 -22.95 -14.39
N SER A 163 -1.34 -21.63 -14.36
CA SER A 163 -2.30 -20.70 -14.96
C SER A 163 -2.45 -20.93 -16.47
N GLY A 164 -3.67 -20.71 -16.97
CA GLY A 164 -3.97 -20.76 -18.40
C GLY A 164 -3.39 -19.57 -19.18
N ALA A 165 -3.54 -19.61 -20.49
CA ALA A 165 -3.05 -18.55 -21.36
C ALA A 165 -3.90 -17.27 -21.31
N LEU A 166 -3.28 -16.14 -21.64
CA LEU A 166 -3.90 -14.82 -21.66
C LEU A 166 -5.06 -14.70 -22.64
N ASP A 167 -5.00 -15.39 -23.77
CA ASP A 167 -6.03 -15.41 -24.80
C ASP A 167 -7.37 -16.04 -24.37
N ALA A 168 -7.38 -16.70 -23.22
CA ALA A 168 -8.62 -17.19 -22.61
C ALA A 168 -9.44 -16.11 -21.91
N ARG A 169 -8.93 -14.88 -21.86
CA ARG A 169 -9.53 -13.73 -21.17
C ARG A 169 -10.06 -12.71 -22.17
N LEU A 170 -11.11 -12.01 -21.74
CA LEU A 170 -11.52 -10.76 -22.37
C LEU A 170 -10.88 -9.62 -21.59
N LEU A 171 -10.05 -8.83 -22.24
CA LEU A 171 -9.33 -7.71 -21.62
C LEU A 171 -9.72 -6.42 -22.33
N ALA A 172 -10.15 -5.44 -21.56
CA ALA A 172 -10.53 -4.12 -22.08
C ALA A 172 -9.35 -3.41 -22.77
N THR A 173 -8.13 -3.59 -22.25
CA THR A 173 -6.91 -3.06 -22.86
C THR A 173 -6.62 -3.58 -24.29
N ARG A 174 -7.30 -4.67 -24.70
CA ARG A 174 -7.24 -5.24 -26.05
C ARG A 174 -8.48 -4.98 -26.91
N ILE A 175 -9.49 -4.39 -26.30
CA ILE A 175 -10.78 -4.09 -26.91
C ILE A 175 -11.03 -2.61 -26.72
N ASP A 176 -10.86 -1.82 -27.76
CA ASP A 176 -11.13 -0.38 -27.70
C ASP A 176 -12.57 -0.14 -27.22
N ASP A 177 -12.74 0.83 -26.30
CA ASP A 177 -14.03 1.32 -25.86
C ASP A 177 -14.87 0.31 -25.04
N ASP A 178 -14.21 -0.54 -24.24
CA ASP A 178 -14.87 -1.60 -23.45
C ASP A 178 -14.25 -1.77 -22.04
N TYR A 179 -14.08 -0.66 -21.33
CA TYR A 179 -13.50 -0.65 -19.99
C TYR A 179 -14.59 -0.65 -18.91
N VAL A 180 -14.27 -1.23 -17.77
CA VAL A 180 -15.13 -1.13 -16.57
C VAL A 180 -15.02 0.26 -15.95
N GLU A 181 -13.79 0.77 -15.87
CA GLU A 181 -13.51 2.13 -15.41
C GLU A 181 -12.54 2.79 -16.38
N TYR A 182 -12.76 4.08 -16.65
CA TYR A 182 -11.88 4.90 -17.47
C TYR A 182 -11.95 6.35 -17.00
N TYR A 183 -10.81 6.90 -16.63
CA TYR A 183 -10.69 8.29 -16.18
C TYR A 183 -9.62 9.01 -16.97
N ILE A 184 -9.89 10.24 -17.36
CA ILE A 184 -8.90 11.20 -17.86
C ILE A 184 -9.06 12.50 -17.09
N GLY A 185 -7.97 13.18 -16.84
CA GLY A 185 -8.03 14.45 -16.12
C GLY A 185 -6.67 15.06 -15.86
N GLU A 186 -6.71 16.19 -15.20
CA GLU A 186 -5.53 16.92 -14.80
C GLU A 186 -5.72 17.64 -13.47
N TYR A 187 -4.63 17.97 -12.80
CA TYR A 187 -4.67 18.86 -11.66
C TYR A 187 -3.39 19.68 -11.54
N THR A 188 -3.58 20.92 -11.07
CA THR A 188 -2.49 21.86 -10.82
C THR A 188 -2.45 22.23 -9.35
N ASP A 189 -1.30 22.05 -8.71
CA ASP A 189 -1.02 22.45 -7.33
C ASP A 189 -0.05 23.64 -7.32
N VAL A 190 -0.49 24.77 -6.79
CA VAL A 190 0.36 25.94 -6.54
C VAL A 190 0.52 26.11 -5.05
N ALA A 191 1.76 26.11 -4.57
CA ALA A 191 2.01 26.12 -3.15
C ALA A 191 3.11 27.08 -2.70
N ILE A 192 3.06 27.41 -1.42
CA ILE A 192 4.14 28.10 -0.73
C ILE A 192 4.51 27.38 0.56
N GLY A 193 5.79 27.01 0.68
CA GLY A 193 6.35 26.37 1.85
C GLY A 193 7.27 27.30 2.65
N PHE A 194 7.33 27.09 3.94
CA PHE A 194 8.26 27.71 4.88
C PHE A 194 8.84 26.64 5.80
N MET A 195 10.12 26.72 6.12
CA MET A 195 10.78 25.88 7.11
C MET A 195 11.78 26.70 7.92
N ALA A 196 11.83 26.46 9.21
CA ALA A 196 12.86 26.98 10.12
C ALA A 196 13.43 25.82 10.94
N ASP A 197 14.76 25.73 10.98
CA ASP A 197 15.50 24.80 11.84
C ASP A 197 16.42 25.62 12.77
N LEU A 198 16.21 25.46 14.06
CA LEU A 198 16.85 26.23 15.13
C LEU A 198 17.63 25.27 16.04
N VAL A 199 18.95 25.38 16.04
CA VAL A 199 19.84 24.52 16.81
C VAL A 199 20.64 25.36 17.81
N TRP A 200 20.46 25.08 19.09
CA TRP A 200 21.20 25.75 20.18
C TRP A 200 22.42 24.93 20.60
N ASN A 201 23.48 25.64 20.99
CA ASN A 201 24.72 25.01 21.46
C ASN A 201 24.56 24.17 22.76
N ASN A 202 23.44 24.34 23.47
CA ASN A 202 23.11 23.55 24.65
C ASN A 202 22.49 22.18 24.33
N GLY A 203 22.40 21.81 23.04
CA GLY A 203 21.83 20.55 22.58
C GLY A 203 20.33 20.58 22.29
N PHE A 204 19.65 21.71 22.47
CA PHE A 204 18.25 21.87 22.13
C PHE A 204 18.10 22.19 20.64
N SER A 205 17.12 21.55 19.96
CA SER A 205 16.81 21.81 18.56
C SER A 205 15.30 21.86 18.36
N VAL A 206 14.85 22.77 17.51
CA VAL A 206 13.44 22.91 17.10
C VAL A 206 13.39 23.06 15.58
N MET A 207 12.55 22.28 14.95
CA MET A 207 12.20 22.43 13.54
C MET A 207 10.71 22.75 13.43
N PHE A 208 10.37 23.71 12.60
CA PHE A 208 9.00 24.03 12.23
C PHE A 208 8.92 24.19 10.71
N GLY A 209 7.96 23.52 10.10
CA GLY A 209 7.62 23.65 8.69
C GLY A 209 6.13 23.90 8.52
N ALA A 210 5.78 24.67 7.50
CA ALA A 210 4.40 24.85 7.06
C ALA A 210 4.36 25.01 5.53
N ARG A 211 3.33 24.48 4.90
CA ARG A 211 3.06 24.62 3.46
C ARG A 211 1.57 24.84 3.27
N HIS A 212 1.22 25.71 2.35
CA HIS A 212 -0.16 25.91 1.94
C HIS A 212 -0.27 25.66 0.44
N ASP A 213 -1.22 24.81 0.08
CA ASP A 213 -1.47 24.33 -1.27
C ASP A 213 -2.81 24.87 -1.78
N PHE A 214 -2.84 25.28 -3.04
CA PHE A 214 -4.03 25.64 -3.81
C PHE A 214 -4.08 24.72 -5.01
N ILE A 215 -5.13 23.92 -5.10
CA ILE A 215 -5.24 22.83 -6.06
C ILE A 215 -6.50 23.01 -6.88
N ASP A 216 -6.33 23.10 -8.18
CA ASP A 216 -7.39 23.05 -9.19
C ASP A 216 -7.36 21.66 -9.82
N MET A 217 -8.50 20.96 -9.86
CA MET A 217 -8.57 19.58 -10.35
C MET A 217 -9.80 19.35 -11.23
N GLU A 218 -9.60 18.53 -12.27
CA GLU A 218 -10.71 18.06 -13.10
C GLU A 218 -10.53 16.60 -13.49
N SER A 219 -11.65 15.90 -13.62
CA SER A 219 -11.69 14.49 -14.03
C SER A 219 -12.95 14.23 -14.86
N MET A 220 -12.83 13.31 -15.81
CA MET A 220 -13.90 12.90 -16.70
C MET A 220 -13.87 11.39 -16.95
N GLN A 221 -15.06 10.79 -17.01
CA GLN A 221 -15.30 9.45 -17.52
C GLN A 221 -15.99 9.57 -18.90
N PRO A 222 -15.25 9.35 -20.01
CA PRO A 222 -15.86 9.35 -21.33
C PRO A 222 -16.79 8.14 -21.53
N LEU A 223 -18.02 8.41 -21.95
CA LEU A 223 -19.06 7.40 -22.12
C LEU A 223 -18.69 6.33 -23.16
N ASP A 224 -18.01 6.73 -24.22
CA ASP A 224 -17.62 5.86 -25.34
C ASP A 224 -16.51 4.87 -25.00
N LYS A 225 -15.92 4.99 -23.82
CA LYS A 225 -14.87 4.09 -23.32
C LYS A 225 -15.39 3.02 -22.36
N LEU A 226 -16.62 3.15 -21.90
CA LEU A 226 -17.13 2.36 -20.78
C LEU A 226 -17.99 1.17 -21.23
N LEU A 227 -17.83 0.03 -20.57
CA LEU A 227 -18.63 -1.18 -20.72
C LEU A 227 -20.04 -0.97 -20.16
N LEU A 228 -20.93 -0.39 -20.94
CA LEU A 228 -22.29 -0.06 -20.50
C LEU A 228 -23.21 -1.28 -20.40
N ALA A 229 -22.94 -2.33 -21.15
CA ALA A 229 -23.81 -3.51 -21.26
C ALA A 229 -23.98 -4.24 -19.92
N ASN A 230 -22.97 -4.23 -19.06
CA ASN A 230 -22.98 -4.90 -17.77
C ASN A 230 -23.24 -3.95 -16.58
N GLY A 231 -23.46 -2.66 -16.84
CA GLY A 231 -23.85 -1.68 -15.82
C GLY A 231 -22.82 -1.44 -14.71
N ALA A 232 -21.56 -1.84 -14.91
CA ALA A 232 -20.52 -1.74 -13.89
C ALA A 232 -20.17 -0.27 -13.58
N GLN A 233 -20.01 0.54 -14.62
CA GLN A 233 -19.91 2.00 -14.51
C GLN A 233 -20.88 2.61 -15.51
N ASN A 234 -22.03 3.06 -15.06
CA ASN A 234 -23.01 3.67 -15.94
C ASN A 234 -23.00 5.19 -15.76
N PRO A 235 -22.43 5.95 -16.72
CA PRO A 235 -22.41 7.41 -16.64
C PRO A 235 -23.78 8.04 -16.92
N CYS A 236 -24.85 7.25 -17.07
CA CYS A 236 -26.20 7.76 -17.23
C CYS A 236 -26.72 8.28 -15.89
N VAL A 237 -26.64 9.58 -15.69
CA VAL A 237 -27.23 10.28 -14.53
C VAL A 237 -28.55 10.89 -14.94
N ASP A 238 -29.61 10.70 -14.13
CA ASP A 238 -30.96 11.26 -14.35
C ASP A 238 -31.57 10.90 -15.72
N GLY A 239 -31.16 9.75 -16.30
CA GLY A 239 -31.66 9.29 -17.59
C GLY A 239 -31.01 9.94 -18.81
N SER A 240 -30.00 10.75 -18.64
CA SER A 240 -29.15 11.25 -19.71
C SER A 240 -27.82 10.44 -19.73
N CYS A 241 -27.46 9.86 -20.85
CA CYS A 241 -26.17 9.19 -21.05
C CYS A 241 -25.24 10.21 -21.71
N VAL A 242 -24.36 10.77 -20.90
CA VAL A 242 -23.34 11.76 -21.29
C VAL A 242 -22.07 11.46 -20.53
N ASP A 243 -20.93 11.97 -21.00
CA ASP A 243 -19.69 11.90 -20.24
C ASP A 243 -19.92 12.44 -18.83
N LEU A 244 -19.44 11.71 -17.83
CA LEU A 244 -19.47 12.17 -16.46
C LEU A 244 -18.21 12.97 -16.20
N ALA A 245 -18.34 14.21 -15.73
CA ALA A 245 -17.22 15.08 -15.44
C ALA A 245 -17.45 15.87 -14.15
N ALA A 246 -16.36 16.13 -13.45
CA ALA A 246 -16.35 16.99 -12.27
C ALA A 246 -15.07 17.81 -12.20
N SER A 247 -15.17 18.98 -11.58
CA SER A 247 -14.02 19.82 -11.25
C SER A 247 -14.24 20.47 -9.88
N ASP A 248 -13.16 20.73 -9.16
CA ASP A 248 -13.19 21.41 -7.87
C ASP A 248 -11.89 22.18 -7.64
N ASP A 249 -12.00 23.26 -6.85
CA ASP A 249 -10.88 24.02 -6.32
C ASP A 249 -10.79 23.76 -4.81
N VAL A 250 -9.66 23.23 -4.34
CA VAL A 250 -9.45 22.95 -2.93
C VAL A 250 -8.17 23.62 -2.42
N ASP A 251 -8.11 23.90 -1.14
CA ASP A 251 -6.90 24.38 -0.49
C ASP A 251 -6.66 23.67 0.84
N GLY A 252 -5.38 23.58 1.24
CA GLY A 252 -5.02 22.94 2.48
C GLY A 252 -3.69 23.42 3.03
N THR A 253 -3.52 23.23 4.32
CA THR A 253 -2.28 23.56 5.02
C THR A 253 -1.67 22.29 5.62
N SER A 254 -0.43 22.04 5.28
CA SER A 254 0.41 21.05 5.94
C SER A 254 1.37 21.75 6.90
N TRP A 255 1.61 21.15 8.06
CA TRP A 255 2.60 21.68 8.99
C TRP A 255 3.29 20.55 9.76
N THR A 256 4.50 20.82 10.22
CA THR A 256 5.26 19.95 11.11
C THR A 256 5.97 20.76 12.16
N PHE A 257 5.99 20.24 13.37
CA PHE A 257 6.78 20.76 14.48
C PHE A 257 7.55 19.59 15.10
N SER A 258 8.85 19.76 15.25
CA SER A 258 9.69 18.79 15.94
C SER A 258 10.60 19.50 16.94
N ALA A 259 10.75 18.93 18.12
CA ALA A 259 11.69 19.40 19.11
C ALA A 259 12.51 18.24 19.66
N SER A 260 13.80 18.46 19.86
CA SER A 260 14.71 17.45 20.41
C SER A 260 15.75 18.08 21.32
N TYR A 261 16.31 17.25 22.20
CA TYR A 261 17.34 17.72 23.14
C TYR A 261 18.44 16.67 23.31
N GLU A 262 19.65 16.99 22.90
CA GLU A 262 20.82 16.15 23.19
C GLU A 262 21.25 16.34 24.66
N ILE A 263 21.19 15.26 25.44
CA ILE A 263 21.47 15.31 26.88
C ILE A 263 22.99 15.32 27.10
N GLY A 264 23.56 16.50 27.17
CA GLY A 264 24.99 16.69 27.37
C GLY A 264 25.80 15.88 26.35
N ASP A 265 26.88 15.24 26.81
CA ASP A 265 27.73 14.40 25.95
C ASP A 265 27.31 12.91 25.93
N THR A 266 26.08 12.61 26.36
CA THR A 266 25.61 11.21 26.47
C THR A 266 25.31 10.57 25.13
N GLY A 267 25.03 11.37 24.11
CA GLY A 267 24.53 10.93 22.81
C GLY A 267 23.08 10.45 22.83
N ILE A 268 22.32 10.77 23.89
CA ILE A 268 20.89 10.43 24.05
C ILE A 268 20.05 11.67 23.69
N ILE A 269 19.07 11.48 22.80
CA ILE A 269 18.27 12.55 22.22
C ILE A 269 16.78 12.17 22.33
N PRO A 270 16.06 12.57 23.39
CA PRO A 270 14.61 12.57 23.39
C PRO A 270 14.07 13.58 22.36
N TYR A 271 12.92 13.26 21.78
CA TYR A 271 12.27 14.10 20.78
C TYR A 271 10.75 13.97 20.80
N VAL A 272 10.09 14.96 20.20
CA VAL A 272 8.67 14.96 19.90
C VAL A 272 8.47 15.53 18.50
N THR A 273 7.54 14.93 17.75
CA THR A 273 7.10 15.42 16.44
C THR A 273 5.59 15.46 16.39
N LEU A 274 5.04 16.57 15.92
CA LEU A 274 3.63 16.78 15.64
C LEU A 274 3.51 17.23 14.19
N SER A 275 2.64 16.63 13.41
CA SER A 275 2.43 17.07 12.03
C SER A 275 1.00 16.80 11.56
N GLU A 276 0.59 17.64 10.62
CA GLU A 276 -0.63 17.46 9.82
C GLU A 276 -0.25 17.67 8.36
N GLN A 277 -0.74 16.79 7.49
CA GLN A 277 -0.48 16.85 6.07
C GLN A 277 -1.81 16.86 5.32
N ALA A 278 -2.03 17.88 4.53
CA ALA A 278 -3.08 17.94 3.53
C ALA A 278 -2.59 17.30 2.22
N THR A 279 -3.43 16.50 1.58
CA THR A 279 -3.03 15.74 0.39
C THR A 279 -4.19 15.48 -0.56
N VAL A 280 -3.88 15.46 -1.85
CA VAL A 280 -4.79 14.95 -2.88
C VAL A 280 -4.90 13.42 -2.73
N ILE A 281 -6.11 12.92 -2.80
CA ILE A 281 -6.42 11.50 -2.80
C ILE A 281 -6.49 11.03 -4.25
N ALA A 282 -5.36 10.56 -4.75
CA ALA A 282 -5.21 10.05 -6.10
C ALA A 282 -4.93 8.54 -6.10
N GLY A 283 -5.32 7.84 -7.14
CA GLY A 283 -5.09 6.42 -7.33
C GLY A 283 -3.66 6.10 -7.83
N GLN A 284 -3.49 4.89 -8.34
CA GLN A 284 -2.16 4.34 -8.70
C GLN A 284 -1.49 5.06 -9.87
N GLY A 285 -2.26 5.52 -10.85
CA GLY A 285 -1.80 6.28 -12.02
C GLY A 285 -1.97 7.79 -11.86
N ALA A 286 -2.01 8.27 -10.63
CA ALA A 286 -2.31 9.65 -10.26
C ALA A 286 -3.75 10.10 -10.59
N GLU A 287 -4.65 9.19 -10.96
CA GLU A 287 -6.03 9.49 -11.30
C GLU A 287 -6.81 9.98 -10.07
N ILE A 288 -7.70 10.94 -10.31
CA ILE A 288 -8.73 11.35 -9.36
C ILE A 288 -10.08 10.97 -9.96
N THR A 289 -10.85 10.17 -9.22
CA THR A 289 -12.15 9.74 -9.73
C THR A 289 -13.15 10.87 -9.72
N VAL A 290 -14.05 10.90 -10.72
CA VAL A 290 -15.14 11.89 -10.80
C VAL A 290 -16.01 11.86 -9.55
N SER A 291 -16.26 10.66 -9.00
CA SER A 291 -17.05 10.49 -7.78
C SER A 291 -16.40 11.14 -6.55
N ASN A 292 -15.08 11.05 -6.41
CA ASN A 292 -14.37 11.66 -5.28
C ASN A 292 -14.40 13.19 -5.35
N ILE A 293 -14.29 13.77 -6.56
CA ILE A 293 -14.47 15.21 -6.72
C ILE A 293 -15.89 15.62 -6.35
N MET A 294 -16.89 14.90 -6.87
CA MET A 294 -18.32 15.22 -6.59
C MET A 294 -18.70 15.07 -5.12
N SER A 295 -18.11 14.15 -4.41
CA SER A 295 -18.38 13.94 -2.97
C SER A 295 -17.54 14.83 -2.05
N GLY A 296 -16.52 15.53 -2.59
CA GLY A 296 -15.56 16.30 -1.80
C GLY A 296 -14.51 15.42 -1.10
N GLU A 297 -14.31 14.21 -1.59
CA GLU A 297 -13.38 13.22 -1.02
C GLU A 297 -12.04 13.14 -1.79
N ALA A 298 -11.84 14.04 -2.75
CA ALA A 298 -10.59 14.11 -3.52
C ALA A 298 -9.42 14.73 -2.73
N PHE A 299 -9.69 15.25 -1.53
CA PHE A 299 -8.70 15.91 -0.70
C PHE A 299 -8.96 15.63 0.79
N ASP A 300 -7.90 15.30 1.54
CA ASP A 300 -8.03 14.99 2.96
C ASP A 300 -6.75 15.30 3.74
N THR A 301 -6.81 15.15 5.05
CA THR A 301 -5.70 15.41 5.97
C THR A 301 -5.28 14.15 6.72
N SER A 302 -3.98 14.08 7.02
CA SER A 302 -3.39 13.05 7.87
C SER A 302 -2.65 13.69 9.03
N GLU A 303 -2.76 13.12 10.21
CA GLU A 303 -2.13 13.62 11.43
C GLU A 303 -1.13 12.61 11.96
N LEU A 304 -0.04 13.11 12.55
CA LEU A 304 0.96 12.31 13.26
C LEU A 304 1.36 13.00 14.57
N THR A 305 1.30 12.22 15.64
CA THR A 305 1.93 12.53 16.92
C THR A 305 2.95 11.46 17.24
N GLU A 306 4.21 11.85 17.38
CA GLU A 306 5.30 10.94 17.72
C GLU A 306 6.16 11.52 18.83
N PHE A 307 6.56 10.68 19.78
CA PHE A 307 7.59 10.99 20.75
C PHE A 307 8.50 9.80 20.97
N GLY A 308 9.75 10.07 21.26
CA GLY A 308 10.69 8.99 21.40
C GLY A 308 12.03 9.41 21.95
N VAL A 309 12.94 8.46 21.94
CA VAL A 309 14.34 8.66 22.30
C VAL A 309 15.22 7.89 21.32
N LYS A 310 16.23 8.55 20.81
CA LYS A 310 17.24 7.93 19.96
C LYS A 310 18.64 8.31 20.44
N GLY A 311 19.63 7.54 20.03
CA GLY A 311 20.99 7.90 20.43
C GLY A 311 22.06 7.00 19.86
N GLN A 312 23.28 7.50 20.00
CA GLN A 312 24.52 6.76 19.74
C GLN A 312 25.34 6.74 21.02
N ILE A 313 25.41 5.57 21.63
CA ILE A 313 26.02 5.36 22.94
C ILE A 313 27.18 4.35 22.89
N LEU A 314 27.77 4.07 24.03
CA LEU A 314 28.96 3.25 24.24
C LEU A 314 30.23 3.93 23.71
N LYS A 315 31.34 3.21 23.87
CA LYS A 315 32.64 3.67 23.40
C LYS A 315 32.61 3.86 21.87
N ASP A 316 33.11 5.00 21.43
CA ASP A 316 33.17 5.39 20.02
C ASP A 316 31.77 5.48 19.34
N LYS A 317 30.70 5.62 20.14
CA LYS A 317 29.31 5.72 19.66
C LYS A 317 28.90 4.60 18.71
N ASN A 318 29.38 3.39 18.98
CA ASN A 318 29.22 2.23 18.10
C ASN A 318 27.89 1.48 18.29
N LEU A 319 27.02 1.92 19.21
CA LEU A 319 25.67 1.41 19.38
C LEU A 319 24.68 2.53 19.12
N TYR A 320 23.88 2.36 18.07
CA TYR A 320 22.70 3.17 17.80
C TYR A 320 21.45 2.47 18.35
N PHE A 321 20.56 3.24 18.93
CA PHE A 321 19.21 2.79 19.27
C PHE A 321 18.19 3.87 18.98
N SER A 322 16.95 3.46 18.73
CA SER A 322 15.77 4.32 18.76
C SER A 322 14.58 3.58 19.39
N LEU A 323 13.77 4.33 20.11
CA LEU A 323 12.48 3.90 20.63
C LEU A 323 11.49 5.02 20.38
N SER A 324 10.44 4.74 19.64
CA SER A 324 9.36 5.69 19.33
C SER A 324 8.01 5.14 19.76
N PHE A 325 7.13 6.07 20.07
CA PHE A 325 5.72 5.88 20.33
C PHE A 325 4.97 6.85 19.42
N TYR A 326 4.02 6.35 18.65
CA TYR A 326 3.30 7.19 17.70
C TYR A 326 1.82 6.87 17.62
N GLU A 327 1.05 7.87 17.23
CA GLU A 327 -0.32 7.78 16.77
C GLU A 327 -0.41 8.51 15.44
N GLN A 328 -0.97 7.86 14.44
CA GLN A 328 -1.21 8.42 13.12
C GLN A 328 -2.64 8.17 12.70
N GLU A 329 -3.32 9.22 12.24
CA GLU A 329 -4.58 9.11 11.51
C GLU A 329 -4.36 9.48 10.05
N ARG A 330 -4.88 8.69 9.15
CA ARG A 330 -4.78 8.95 7.71
C ARG A 330 -5.96 8.41 6.95
N THR A 331 -6.26 9.02 5.82
CA THR A 331 -7.11 8.43 4.81
C THR A 331 -6.41 7.23 4.19
N ASP A 332 -7.16 6.17 4.03
CA ASP A 332 -6.73 4.96 3.35
C ASP A 332 -7.37 4.90 1.96
N PHE A 333 -6.58 4.53 0.97
CA PHE A 333 -7.09 4.27 -0.36
C PHE A 333 -6.83 2.82 -0.76
N SER A 334 -7.75 2.29 -1.54
CA SER A 334 -7.59 0.97 -2.14
C SER A 334 -6.50 1.01 -3.21
N ALA A 335 -5.77 -0.07 -3.32
CA ALA A 335 -4.77 -0.25 -4.37
C ALA A 335 -5.38 -0.44 -5.77
N GLN A 336 -6.69 -0.56 -5.88
CA GLN A 336 -7.40 -0.67 -7.15
C GLN A 336 -8.51 0.38 -7.20
N SER A 337 -8.53 1.16 -8.24
CA SER A 337 -9.52 2.12 -8.75
C SER A 337 -10.46 2.83 -7.77
N THR A 338 -10.84 2.24 -6.67
CA THR A 338 -11.73 2.84 -5.70
C THR A 338 -10.93 3.48 -4.58
N VAL A 339 -10.70 4.76 -4.69
CA VAL A 339 -10.24 5.55 -3.56
C VAL A 339 -11.39 5.63 -2.56
N THR A 340 -11.19 5.03 -1.42
CA THR A 340 -12.16 5.10 -0.32
C THR A 340 -11.62 6.04 0.74
N ASN A 341 -12.37 7.06 1.08
CA ASN A 341 -12.09 7.97 2.17
C ASN A 341 -12.28 7.27 3.53
N GLN A 342 -11.51 6.21 3.75
CA GLN A 342 -11.56 5.44 4.98
C GLN A 342 -10.42 5.84 5.86
N SER A 343 -10.73 6.55 6.92
CA SER A 343 -9.72 6.92 7.91
C SER A 343 -9.28 5.69 8.70
N VAL A 344 -7.99 5.57 8.86
CA VAL A 344 -7.32 4.54 9.65
C VAL A 344 -6.50 5.24 10.72
N ARG A 345 -6.68 4.82 11.98
CA ARG A 345 -5.78 5.20 13.07
C ARG A 345 -4.81 4.07 13.34
N THR A 346 -3.55 4.43 13.44
CA THR A 346 -2.47 3.52 13.78
C THR A 346 -1.76 4.04 15.02
N GLU A 347 -1.69 3.23 16.06
CA GLU A 347 -0.90 3.49 17.26
C GLU A 347 0.22 2.46 17.33
N GLY A 348 1.43 2.86 17.71
CA GLY A 348 2.52 1.90 17.74
C GLY A 348 3.70 2.26 18.61
N ILE A 349 4.49 1.22 18.84
CA ILE A 349 5.80 1.28 19.50
C ILE A 349 6.80 0.66 18.53
N GLU A 350 7.87 1.39 18.24
CA GLU A 350 8.96 0.89 17.43
C GLU A 350 10.28 0.97 18.18
N PHE A 351 11.02 -0.11 18.16
CA PHE A 351 12.35 -0.19 18.71
C PHE A 351 13.33 -0.66 17.64
N GLU A 352 14.44 0.03 17.55
CA GLU A 352 15.57 -0.37 16.71
C GLU A 352 16.88 -0.32 17.49
N LEU A 353 17.74 -1.30 17.24
CA LEU A 353 19.10 -1.37 17.74
C LEU A 353 20.04 -1.78 16.62
N ARG A 354 21.13 -1.03 16.44
CA ARG A 354 22.24 -1.36 15.54
C ARG A 354 23.55 -1.23 16.32
N TRP A 355 24.33 -2.30 16.35
CA TRP A 355 25.54 -2.34 17.14
C TRP A 355 26.72 -2.91 16.33
N ALA A 356 27.75 -2.11 16.15
CA ALA A 356 29.06 -2.56 15.71
C ALA A 356 29.83 -3.10 16.93
N VAL A 357 29.63 -4.40 17.27
CA VAL A 357 30.21 -5.03 18.45
C VAL A 357 31.73 -5.02 18.39
N THR A 358 32.27 -5.26 17.19
CA THR A 358 33.66 -5.13 16.80
C THR A 358 33.73 -4.61 15.37
N ASP A 359 34.95 -4.34 14.87
CA ASP A 359 35.13 -3.96 13.45
C ASP A 359 34.64 -5.04 12.48
N ALA A 360 34.53 -6.28 12.95
CA ALA A 360 34.12 -7.43 12.15
C ALA A 360 32.68 -7.92 12.42
N LEU A 361 32.09 -7.60 13.57
CA LEU A 361 30.78 -8.11 13.99
C LEU A 361 29.76 -6.98 14.13
N PHE A 362 28.72 -7.05 13.32
CA PHE A 362 27.54 -6.19 13.39
C PHE A 362 26.32 -7.00 13.80
N VAL A 363 25.51 -6.47 14.71
CA VAL A 363 24.22 -7.05 15.09
C VAL A 363 23.16 -5.96 15.10
N GLY A 364 21.94 -6.35 14.78
CA GLY A 364 20.78 -5.48 14.87
C GLY A 364 19.56 -6.23 15.37
N ALA A 365 18.65 -5.49 15.97
CA ALA A 365 17.34 -5.98 16.40
C ALA A 365 16.29 -4.91 16.14
N THR A 366 15.09 -5.33 15.74
CA THR A 366 13.93 -4.46 15.60
C THR A 366 12.74 -5.10 16.29
N TYR A 367 11.90 -4.29 16.88
CA TYR A 367 10.61 -4.69 17.42
C TYR A 367 9.58 -3.64 17.05
N THR A 368 8.45 -4.09 16.53
CA THR A 368 7.29 -3.26 16.22
C THR A 368 6.09 -3.87 16.91
N ASP A 369 5.37 -3.04 17.65
CA ASP A 369 4.03 -3.32 18.17
C ASP A 369 3.11 -2.24 17.57
N VAL A 370 2.12 -2.64 16.78
CA VAL A 370 1.26 -1.73 16.03
C VAL A 370 -0.19 -2.16 16.07
N GLU A 371 -1.06 -1.28 16.51
CA GLU A 371 -2.51 -1.44 16.41
C GLU A 371 -3.04 -0.50 15.33
N ALA A 372 -3.62 -1.06 14.27
CA ALA A 372 -4.31 -0.30 13.24
C ALA A 372 -5.80 -0.59 13.26
N VAL A 373 -6.62 0.44 13.39
CA VAL A 373 -8.08 0.34 13.46
C VAL A 373 -8.74 1.19 12.38
N ASN A 374 -9.84 0.69 11.85
CA ASN A 374 -10.66 1.45 10.92
C ASN A 374 -11.49 2.46 11.71
N LEU A 375 -11.46 3.73 11.37
CA LEU A 375 -12.28 4.77 12.01
C LEU A 375 -13.69 4.79 11.43
N ASN A 376 -13.83 4.48 10.14
CA ASN A 376 -15.11 4.37 9.46
C ASN A 376 -15.47 2.90 9.22
N SER A 377 -16.76 2.59 9.16
CA SER A 377 -17.18 1.28 8.68
C SER A 377 -17.29 1.29 7.17
N LEU A 378 -16.67 0.32 6.53
CA LEU A 378 -16.93 -0.01 5.14
C LEU A 378 -18.19 -0.88 5.10
N GLU A 379 -19.33 -0.23 5.08
CA GLU A 379 -20.62 -0.84 4.80
C GLU A 379 -20.84 -0.81 3.29
N ASN A 380 -21.57 -1.75 2.76
CA ASN A 380 -21.92 -1.86 1.34
C ASN A 380 -20.80 -2.31 0.40
N GLY A 381 -19.76 -2.93 0.89
CA GLY A 381 -18.83 -3.66 0.02
C GLY A 381 -19.61 -4.69 -0.80
N SER A 382 -19.36 -4.76 -2.09
CA SER A 382 -19.83 -5.84 -2.93
C SER A 382 -19.26 -7.16 -2.41
N ARG A 383 -20.07 -8.21 -2.43
CA ARG A 383 -19.58 -9.56 -2.14
C ARG A 383 -19.08 -10.18 -3.40
N TYR A 384 -17.87 -10.61 -3.37
CA TYR A 384 -17.29 -11.35 -4.47
C TYR A 384 -17.42 -12.85 -4.17
N SER A 385 -18.02 -13.57 -5.10
CA SER A 385 -18.02 -15.02 -5.06
C SER A 385 -17.00 -15.55 -6.05
N HIS A 386 -15.99 -16.26 -5.57
CA HIS A 386 -15.07 -17.00 -6.43
C HIS A 386 -15.69 -18.30 -6.99
N TYR A 387 -16.94 -18.54 -6.67
CA TYR A 387 -17.68 -19.67 -7.19
C TYR A 387 -18.36 -19.28 -8.49
N GLY A 388 -18.07 -20.01 -9.56
CA GLY A 388 -18.75 -19.86 -10.83
C GLY A 388 -20.13 -20.52 -10.81
N ILE A 389 -20.84 -20.32 -11.90
CA ILE A 389 -22.19 -20.89 -12.12
C ILE A 389 -22.19 -22.42 -12.03
N ASP A 390 -21.09 -23.05 -12.46
CA ASP A 390 -20.93 -24.49 -12.45
C ASP A 390 -20.73 -25.08 -11.03
N ASP A 391 -20.30 -24.25 -10.08
CA ASP A 391 -20.11 -24.69 -8.69
C ASP A 391 -21.34 -24.48 -7.82
N LEU A 392 -22.22 -23.61 -8.27
CA LEU A 392 -23.47 -23.25 -7.60
C LEU A 392 -24.66 -23.54 -8.53
N PRO A 393 -24.89 -24.80 -8.91
CA PRO A 393 -25.83 -25.16 -9.96
C PRO A 393 -27.28 -24.80 -9.62
N ASN A 394 -27.57 -24.57 -8.35
CA ASN A 394 -28.91 -24.23 -7.87
C ASN A 394 -29.18 -22.73 -7.80
N ILE A 395 -28.19 -21.92 -8.12
CA ILE A 395 -28.38 -20.46 -8.18
C ILE A 395 -28.73 -20.08 -9.61
N PRO A 396 -29.83 -19.33 -9.82
CA PRO A 396 -30.17 -18.81 -11.13
C PRO A 396 -29.02 -17.98 -11.73
N PRO A 397 -28.70 -18.17 -13.02
CA PRO A 397 -27.60 -17.48 -13.69
C PRO A 397 -27.67 -15.95 -13.57
N GLU A 398 -28.88 -15.40 -13.55
CA GLU A 398 -29.13 -13.97 -13.41
C GLU A 398 -28.72 -13.39 -12.05
N LEU A 399 -28.48 -14.23 -11.05
CA LEU A 399 -27.95 -13.81 -9.74
C LEU A 399 -26.42 -13.81 -9.68
N HIS A 400 -25.78 -14.32 -10.72
CA HIS A 400 -24.31 -14.30 -10.88
C HIS A 400 -23.92 -13.09 -11.74
N ILE A 401 -24.00 -11.90 -11.22
CA ILE A 401 -23.59 -10.70 -11.94
C ILE A 401 -22.10 -10.47 -11.68
N GLY A 402 -21.27 -10.68 -12.67
CA GLY A 402 -19.83 -10.47 -12.58
C GLY A 402 -19.13 -11.27 -11.45
N GLY A 403 -19.65 -12.45 -11.11
CA GLY A 403 -19.15 -13.21 -9.95
C GLY A 403 -19.52 -12.61 -8.60
N VAL A 404 -20.21 -11.46 -8.60
CA VAL A 404 -20.63 -10.78 -7.39
C VAL A 404 -22.03 -11.27 -7.01
N ILE A 405 -22.16 -11.72 -5.78
CA ILE A 405 -23.47 -11.97 -5.19
C ILE A 405 -23.82 -10.74 -4.39
N GLY A 406 -24.78 -9.94 -4.90
CA GLY A 406 -25.15 -8.64 -4.37
C GLY A 406 -25.62 -8.67 -2.91
N GLY A 407 -25.47 -7.59 -2.24
CA GLY A 407 -25.97 -7.29 -0.89
C GLY A 407 -24.94 -6.60 -0.02
N PRO A 408 -25.35 -5.78 0.95
CA PRO A 408 -24.44 -5.09 1.82
C PRO A 408 -23.66 -6.08 2.69
N VAL A 409 -22.35 -5.93 2.74
CA VAL A 409 -21.46 -6.64 3.65
C VAL A 409 -20.73 -5.63 4.49
N ASN A 410 -20.71 -5.83 5.76
CA ASN A 410 -19.79 -5.09 6.61
C ASN A 410 -18.38 -5.67 6.42
N VAL A 411 -17.60 -5.04 5.55
CA VAL A 411 -16.24 -5.48 5.21
C VAL A 411 -15.26 -5.11 6.32
N ALA A 412 -15.45 -3.92 6.90
CA ALA A 412 -14.67 -3.44 8.04
C ALA A 412 -15.60 -2.68 8.99
N ALA A 413 -15.51 -2.96 10.27
CA ALA A 413 -16.28 -2.26 11.31
C ALA A 413 -15.51 -1.02 11.78
N SER A 414 -16.24 0.08 12.05
CA SER A 414 -15.66 1.23 12.75
C SER A 414 -15.14 0.79 14.13
N GLY A 415 -13.92 1.19 14.47
CA GLY A 415 -13.20 0.76 15.66
C GLY A 415 -12.72 -0.70 15.62
N GLY A 416 -12.97 -1.41 14.51
CA GLY A 416 -12.44 -2.76 14.31
C GLY A 416 -10.99 -2.72 13.83
N ARG A 417 -10.21 -3.72 14.24
CA ARG A 417 -8.83 -3.89 13.81
C ARG A 417 -8.77 -4.01 12.29
N ARG A 418 -7.80 -3.31 11.68
CA ARG A 418 -7.55 -3.41 10.24
C ARG A 418 -7.02 -4.80 9.89
N ALA A 419 -7.62 -5.41 8.88
CA ALA A 419 -7.17 -6.69 8.37
C ALA A 419 -5.83 -6.58 7.63
N GLY A 420 -5.08 -7.68 7.58
CA GLY A 420 -3.84 -7.76 6.82
C GLY A 420 -2.58 -7.27 7.52
N MET A 421 -2.68 -6.77 8.74
CA MET A 421 -1.55 -6.24 9.52
C MET A 421 -1.28 -7.08 10.77
N PRO A 422 -0.05 -7.61 10.96
CA PRO A 422 0.36 -8.19 12.23
C PRO A 422 0.51 -7.09 13.29
N GLU A 423 0.15 -7.36 14.54
CA GLU A 423 0.41 -6.42 15.64
C GLU A 423 1.89 -6.44 16.05
N ASN A 424 2.47 -7.63 16.12
CA ASN A 424 3.83 -7.77 16.61
C ASN A 424 4.75 -8.35 15.54
N ILE A 425 5.88 -7.66 15.34
CA ILE A 425 6.98 -8.13 14.51
C ILE A 425 8.28 -7.95 15.29
N PHE A 426 9.03 -9.04 15.45
CA PHE A 426 10.35 -9.00 16.04
C PHE A 426 11.38 -9.55 15.07
N SER A 427 12.51 -8.87 14.90
CA SER A 427 13.61 -9.42 14.13
C SER A 427 14.97 -9.17 14.76
N VAL A 428 15.87 -10.12 14.53
CA VAL A 428 17.28 -10.03 14.91
C VAL A 428 18.12 -10.44 13.71
N TYR A 429 19.19 -9.72 13.46
CA TYR A 429 20.12 -10.05 12.39
C TYR A 429 21.56 -9.77 12.81
N GLY A 430 22.49 -10.45 12.17
CA GLY A 430 23.91 -10.20 12.39
C GLY A 430 24.76 -10.56 11.19
N THR A 431 25.89 -9.89 11.06
CA THR A 431 26.88 -10.11 10.02
C THR A 431 28.27 -10.14 10.63
N TYR A 432 29.04 -11.17 10.26
CA TYR A 432 30.44 -11.27 10.61
C TYR A 432 31.32 -11.20 9.34
N LEU A 433 32.26 -10.30 9.36
CA LEU A 433 33.25 -10.07 8.29
C LEU A 433 34.59 -10.70 8.67
N PHE A 434 35.07 -11.66 7.89
CA PHE A 434 36.37 -12.26 8.09
C PHE A 434 37.46 -11.49 7.32
N ASP A 435 38.70 -11.46 7.84
CA ASP A 435 39.82 -10.75 7.22
C ASP A 435 40.18 -11.26 5.81
N ASN A 436 39.74 -12.45 5.44
CA ASN A 436 40.01 -13.08 4.15
C ASN A 436 38.95 -12.75 3.07
N GLY A 437 38.06 -11.80 3.31
CA GLY A 437 37.00 -11.39 2.37
C GLY A 437 35.72 -12.24 2.45
N ILE A 438 35.67 -13.24 3.33
CA ILE A 438 34.43 -13.98 3.60
C ILE A 438 33.54 -13.14 4.52
N ASN A 439 32.26 -13.14 4.26
CA ASN A 439 31.24 -12.63 5.19
C ASN A 439 30.13 -13.66 5.40
N VAL A 440 29.55 -13.66 6.59
CA VAL A 440 28.44 -14.54 6.94
C VAL A 440 27.38 -13.69 7.64
N SER A 441 26.13 -13.79 7.15
CA SER A 441 25.00 -13.11 7.76
C SER A 441 23.90 -14.11 8.12
N ALA A 442 23.16 -13.81 9.17
CA ALA A 442 21.96 -14.55 9.53
C ALA A 442 20.90 -13.59 10.07
N SER A 443 19.63 -13.93 9.84
CA SER A 443 18.49 -13.22 10.41
C SER A 443 17.40 -14.18 10.84
N VAL A 444 16.67 -13.77 11.89
CA VAL A 444 15.44 -14.40 12.35
C VAL A 444 14.39 -13.32 12.43
N ALA A 445 13.24 -13.56 11.86
CA ALA A 445 12.05 -12.69 11.98
C ALA A 445 10.87 -13.53 12.48
N ASP A 446 10.25 -13.06 13.53
CA ASP A 446 9.03 -13.63 14.10
C ASP A 446 7.88 -12.66 13.86
N VAL A 447 6.82 -13.14 13.24
CA VAL A 447 5.65 -12.37 12.85
C VAL A 447 4.42 -13.00 13.48
N GLU A 448 3.66 -12.19 14.19
CA GLU A 448 2.43 -12.63 14.84
C GLU A 448 1.35 -13.02 13.82
N SER A 449 0.33 -13.72 14.28
CA SER A 449 -0.84 -14.06 13.48
C SER A 449 -1.54 -12.80 12.95
N VAL A 450 -2.01 -12.88 11.71
CA VAL A 450 -2.58 -11.74 11.01
C VAL A 450 -4.09 -11.93 10.84
N PRO A 451 -4.93 -10.99 11.30
CA PRO A 451 -6.34 -11.02 10.99
C PRO A 451 -6.54 -10.74 9.49
N SER A 452 -7.45 -11.46 8.89
CA SER A 452 -7.80 -11.32 7.49
C SER A 452 -9.29 -11.58 7.29
N GLY A 453 -9.78 -11.29 6.11
CA GLY A 453 -11.18 -11.51 5.78
C GLY A 453 -12.10 -10.41 6.23
N PHE A 454 -13.35 -10.51 5.79
CA PHE A 454 -14.39 -9.57 6.20
C PHE A 454 -14.53 -9.54 7.71
N SER A 455 -14.39 -8.34 8.29
CA SER A 455 -14.43 -8.12 9.75
C SER A 455 -13.53 -9.07 10.56
N ASN A 456 -12.33 -9.36 10.03
CA ASN A 456 -11.34 -10.22 10.69
C ASN A 456 -11.82 -11.66 10.96
N SER A 457 -12.62 -12.21 10.06
CA SER A 457 -13.21 -13.53 10.18
C SER A 457 -12.21 -14.69 10.11
N ILE A 458 -11.01 -14.43 9.58
CA ILE A 458 -9.95 -15.41 9.37
C ILE A 458 -8.70 -14.93 10.09
N THR A 459 -7.94 -15.88 10.62
CA THR A 459 -6.62 -15.62 11.19
C THR A 459 -5.58 -16.41 10.42
N LEU A 460 -4.67 -15.72 9.77
CA LEU A 460 -3.47 -16.32 9.19
C LEU A 460 -2.48 -16.63 10.32
N PRO A 461 -1.89 -17.84 10.33
CA PRO A 461 -1.03 -18.24 11.43
C PRO A 461 0.23 -17.38 11.55
N SER A 462 0.74 -17.24 12.77
CA SER A 462 2.07 -16.68 13.02
C SER A 462 3.14 -17.55 12.41
N TYR A 463 4.30 -16.96 12.10
CA TYR A 463 5.42 -17.67 11.52
C TYR A 463 6.77 -17.09 11.94
N THR A 464 7.80 -17.95 11.90
CA THR A 464 9.19 -17.55 12.16
C THR A 464 10.06 -17.88 10.97
N LEU A 465 10.69 -16.87 10.37
CA LEU A 465 11.58 -17.04 9.22
C LEU A 465 13.04 -16.99 9.65
N VAL A 466 13.81 -17.93 9.17
CA VAL A 466 15.26 -17.99 9.34
C VAL A 466 15.92 -17.84 7.97
N ASN A 467 16.79 -16.84 7.82
CA ASN A 467 17.57 -16.63 6.62
C ASN A 467 19.07 -16.60 6.97
N ALA A 468 19.92 -17.01 6.04
CA ALA A 468 21.36 -16.88 6.18
C ALA A 468 22.02 -16.68 4.82
N SER A 469 23.18 -16.02 4.82
CA SER A 469 23.99 -15.88 3.62
C SER A 469 25.47 -16.06 3.94
N ILE A 470 26.20 -16.50 2.92
CA ILE A 470 27.64 -16.49 2.89
C ILE A 470 28.11 -15.76 1.65
N GLY A 471 28.99 -14.81 1.83
CA GLY A 471 29.59 -14.04 0.76
C GLY A 471 31.11 -14.17 0.74
N TYR A 472 31.68 -13.92 -0.43
CA TYR A 472 33.11 -13.74 -0.62
C TYR A 472 33.37 -12.56 -1.54
N GLU A 473 34.13 -11.60 -1.06
CA GLU A 473 34.40 -10.34 -1.77
C GLU A 473 35.90 -10.16 -2.00
N THR A 474 36.22 -9.74 -3.23
CA THR A 474 37.56 -9.31 -3.64
C THR A 474 37.46 -7.91 -4.24
N GLU A 475 38.55 -7.33 -4.69
CA GLU A 475 38.53 -6.01 -5.36
C GLU A 475 37.64 -5.98 -6.59
N GLN A 476 37.52 -7.09 -7.34
CA GLN A 476 36.79 -7.16 -8.60
C GLN A 476 35.55 -8.05 -8.54
N TRP A 477 35.51 -9.05 -7.69
CA TRP A 477 34.45 -10.04 -7.65
C TRP A 477 33.73 -10.06 -6.31
N SER A 478 32.41 -10.16 -6.38
CA SER A 478 31.57 -10.47 -5.24
C SER A 478 30.70 -11.68 -5.55
N PHE A 479 30.70 -12.65 -4.65
CA PHE A 479 29.86 -13.85 -4.71
C PHE A 479 29.04 -13.93 -3.45
N THR A 480 27.75 -14.18 -3.56
CA THR A 480 26.85 -14.34 -2.41
C THR A 480 25.89 -15.51 -2.65
N LEU A 481 25.84 -16.42 -1.70
CA LEU A 481 24.83 -17.47 -1.63
C LEU A 481 23.92 -17.15 -0.44
N THR A 482 22.64 -16.94 -0.72
CA THR A 482 21.60 -16.67 0.29
C THR A 482 20.61 -17.81 0.33
N GLY A 483 20.40 -18.39 1.51
CA GLY A 483 19.29 -19.29 1.80
C GLY A 483 18.18 -18.52 2.50
N LYS A 484 16.99 -18.55 1.94
CA LYS A 484 15.79 -17.95 2.50
C LYS A 484 14.83 -19.01 3.00
N ASN A 485 14.10 -18.69 4.05
CA ASN A 485 13.16 -19.59 4.71
C ASN A 485 13.83 -20.95 5.01
N LEU A 486 14.96 -20.93 5.70
CA LEU A 486 15.75 -22.14 5.99
C LEU A 486 15.03 -23.14 6.88
N SER A 487 14.07 -22.69 7.69
CA SER A 487 13.17 -23.50 8.49
C SER A 487 12.14 -24.27 7.66
N ASP A 488 11.98 -23.90 6.39
CA ASP A 488 10.95 -24.45 5.47
C ASP A 488 9.53 -24.23 6.01
N GLU A 489 9.30 -23.05 6.55
CA GLU A 489 8.02 -22.65 7.12
C GLU A 489 6.98 -22.47 6.03
N LEU A 490 5.79 -23.04 6.21
CA LEU A 490 4.64 -22.75 5.37
C LEU A 490 3.87 -21.57 5.96
N TYR A 491 3.93 -20.44 5.28
CA TYR A 491 3.30 -19.22 5.75
C TYR A 491 2.57 -18.49 4.64
N PHE A 492 1.67 -17.60 5.03
CA PHE A 492 0.76 -16.93 4.12
C PHE A 492 0.78 -15.43 4.34
N ARG A 493 0.59 -14.67 3.24
CA ARG A 493 0.26 -13.24 3.30
C ARG A 493 -1.21 -13.02 2.95
N SER A 494 -1.83 -12.09 3.66
CA SER A 494 -3.10 -11.52 3.23
C SER A 494 -2.86 -10.52 2.10
N ASN A 495 -3.69 -10.60 1.05
CA ASN A 495 -3.68 -9.68 -0.07
C ASN A 495 -5.08 -9.08 -0.23
N PHE A 496 -5.16 -7.78 -0.45
CA PHE A 496 -6.42 -7.02 -0.53
C PHE A 496 -7.42 -7.32 0.60
N PRO A 497 -7.00 -7.30 1.86
CA PRO A 497 -7.85 -7.78 2.96
C PRO A 497 -9.12 -6.96 3.16
N ASN A 498 -9.15 -5.70 2.73
CA ASN A 498 -10.31 -4.82 2.85
C ASN A 498 -11.22 -4.85 1.62
N LEU A 499 -10.72 -5.25 0.47
CA LEU A 499 -11.49 -5.25 -0.77
C LEU A 499 -12.09 -6.63 -1.06
N PHE A 500 -11.26 -7.68 -1.07
CA PHE A 500 -11.66 -9.06 -1.37
C PHE A 500 -11.78 -9.92 -0.11
N GLY A 501 -11.59 -9.29 1.04
CA GLY A 501 -11.71 -9.97 2.33
C GLY A 501 -10.75 -11.13 2.48
N SER A 502 -11.30 -12.25 2.93
CA SER A 502 -10.54 -13.48 3.18
C SER A 502 -10.19 -14.28 1.94
N MET A 503 -10.53 -13.79 0.76
CA MET A 503 -10.54 -14.63 -0.44
C MET A 503 -9.18 -14.68 -1.11
N ILE A 504 -8.29 -13.74 -0.83
CA ILE A 504 -6.95 -13.73 -1.38
C ILE A 504 -5.94 -13.94 -0.27
N VAL A 505 -5.44 -15.15 -0.18
CA VAL A 505 -4.39 -15.56 0.74
C VAL A 505 -3.26 -16.16 -0.10
N LEU A 506 -2.09 -15.53 -0.06
CA LEU A 506 -0.94 -15.93 -0.86
C LEU A 506 -0.02 -16.84 -0.04
N PRO A 507 0.18 -18.10 -0.45
CA PRO A 507 1.26 -18.91 0.10
C PRO A 507 2.60 -18.35 -0.36
N GLU A 508 3.52 -18.22 0.58
CA GLU A 508 4.85 -17.71 0.31
C GLU A 508 5.81 -18.84 -0.09
N LEU A 509 6.93 -18.45 -0.70
CA LEU A 509 7.91 -19.39 -1.20
C LEU A 509 8.47 -20.29 -0.07
N PRO A 510 8.58 -21.61 -0.31
CA PRO A 510 9.26 -22.52 0.60
C PRO A 510 10.75 -22.19 0.66
N ARG A 511 11.52 -22.97 1.41
CA ARG A 511 12.97 -22.82 1.46
C ARG A 511 13.58 -22.79 0.05
N HIS A 512 14.33 -21.73 -0.22
CA HIS A 512 14.98 -21.55 -1.52
C HIS A 512 16.33 -20.87 -1.37
N TYR A 513 17.12 -20.93 -2.43
CA TYR A 513 18.47 -20.40 -2.46
C TYR A 513 18.66 -19.49 -3.66
N VAL A 514 19.36 -18.37 -3.44
CA VAL A 514 19.74 -17.41 -4.46
C VAL A 514 21.24 -17.29 -4.50
N PHE A 515 21.84 -17.48 -5.67
CA PHE A 515 23.24 -17.21 -5.91
C PHE A 515 23.40 -15.95 -6.74
N LYS A 516 24.21 -15.01 -6.26
CA LYS A 516 24.53 -13.75 -6.94
C LYS A 516 26.04 -13.69 -7.19
N MET A 517 26.41 -13.24 -8.39
CA MET A 517 27.79 -12.96 -8.78
C MET A 517 27.86 -11.57 -9.41
N GLU A 518 28.78 -10.74 -8.94
CA GLU A 518 29.02 -9.39 -9.45
C GLU A 518 30.48 -9.24 -9.83
N TYR A 519 30.73 -8.53 -10.92
CA TYR A 519 32.05 -8.12 -11.37
C TYR A 519 32.14 -6.62 -11.49
N ARG A 520 33.17 -6.02 -10.90
CA ARG A 520 33.46 -4.58 -10.97
C ARG A 520 34.60 -4.36 -11.97
N PHE A 521 34.33 -3.54 -12.99
CA PHE A 521 35.28 -3.18 -14.06
C PHE A 521 36.30 -2.15 -13.61
#